data_dc85131a2569b81796335711861b6f1a
#
_entry.id   dc85131a2569b81796335711861b6f1a
#
_cell.length_a   1.000
_cell.length_b   1.000
_cell.length_c   1.000
_cell.angle_alpha   90.00
_cell.angle_beta   90.00
_cell.angle_gamma   90.00
#
_symmetry.space_group_name_H-M   'P 1'
#
loop_
_entity.id
_entity.type
_entity.pdbx_description
1 polymer ?
#
loop_
_entity_poly.entity_id
_entity_poly.type
_entity_poly.pdbx_seq_one_letter_code
_entity_poly.pdbx_strand_id
1 'polypeptide(L)'
;MQAGTLQDVSLPIEDLTPREIVEALDVYIVGQNAAKKAVAVALRNRYRRQQLPEADREDVMPKNILMIGPTGVGKTEIARRLAQLARAPFVKVEATKFTEVGYVGRDVDSMIRELVANAVRLVEREMYAEITPEAEKRALDRLVEQLYEGPSPYSDFRFLPVFPDDEPAEEEASPAITEEEYLAAHEKLRVSIQAGEFDNQLIEIEVEEANNPFVQVFSNQGIEEMGIDTNAPGGPFGSRRSVRRVPLREGLPMMIEEESKKMVDRSSIQREAIRRAEQTGIIFLDEIDKVAIKSSGSGPDVSREGVQRDLLPIIEGSTVSTKFGPVRTDHILFIAAGAFHMAKPSDLIPELQGRLPIRVQLDDLVASDFKRILSEPRNALSKQYTALLAVDGVHVSFTDSALSEIADLAAVVNEKTENIGARRLHTMMERLLQELLFEAPDSAQGEITFDREMVREKLEPFVRDLETSRKVL
;
A
#
# COMPACT_ATOMS: atom_id res chain seq x y z
N MET A 1 30.55 7.91 -17.40
CA MET A 1 30.38 6.85 -16.40
C MET A 1 28.88 6.73 -16.15
N GLN A 2 28.27 5.65 -16.61
CA GLN A 2 26.85 5.40 -16.56
C GLN A 2 26.42 5.23 -15.09
N ALA A 3 25.52 6.08 -14.62
CA ALA A 3 24.83 5.89 -13.36
C ALA A 3 23.88 4.69 -13.53
N GLY A 4 24.31 3.54 -13.00
CA GLY A 4 23.49 2.34 -12.97
C GLY A 4 22.23 2.62 -12.16
N THR A 5 21.10 2.55 -12.82
CA THR A 5 19.78 2.42 -12.23
C THR A 5 19.82 1.17 -11.35
N LEU A 6 19.91 1.40 -10.03
CA LEU A 6 19.56 0.37 -9.04
C LEU A 6 18.06 0.15 -9.16
N GLN A 7 17.67 -0.73 -10.10
CA GLN A 7 16.38 -1.38 -10.10
C GLN A 7 16.15 -1.99 -8.71
N ASP A 8 14.92 -1.94 -8.22
CA ASP A 8 14.47 -2.51 -6.96
C ASP A 8 15.12 -3.85 -6.69
N VAL A 9 16.14 -3.86 -5.81
CA VAL A 9 16.69 -5.09 -5.25
C VAL A 9 15.65 -5.56 -4.22
N SER A 10 14.56 -6.13 -4.72
CA SER A 10 13.65 -6.92 -3.90
C SER A 10 14.25 -8.31 -3.74
N LEU A 11 15.37 -8.39 -3.01
CA LEU A 11 15.79 -9.68 -2.49
C LEU A 11 14.67 -10.21 -1.61
N PRO A 12 14.30 -11.49 -1.73
CA PRO A 12 13.36 -12.11 -0.79
C PRO A 12 13.87 -11.83 0.62
N ILE A 13 12.99 -11.49 1.53
CA ILE A 13 13.36 -11.17 2.92
C ILE A 13 14.11 -12.31 3.60
N GLU A 14 13.94 -13.50 3.06
CA GLU A 14 14.60 -14.74 3.42
C GLU A 14 16.12 -14.63 3.38
N ASP A 15 16.65 -13.79 2.50
CA ASP A 15 18.08 -13.62 2.27
C ASP A 15 18.67 -12.41 3.02
N LEU A 16 17.83 -11.48 3.51
CA LEU A 16 18.33 -10.27 4.16
C LEU A 16 18.80 -10.52 5.61
N THR A 17 20.03 -10.15 5.89
CA THR A 17 20.57 -10.07 7.26
C THR A 17 20.02 -8.83 7.98
N PRO A 18 20.04 -8.78 9.34
CA PRO A 18 19.66 -7.56 10.06
C PRO A 18 20.45 -6.31 9.67
N ARG A 19 21.69 -6.46 9.20
CA ARG A 19 22.52 -5.32 8.73
C ARG A 19 21.99 -4.79 7.40
N GLU A 20 21.71 -5.66 6.45
CA GLU A 20 21.13 -5.29 5.16
C GLU A 20 19.74 -4.67 5.30
N ILE A 21 18.93 -5.13 6.26
CA ILE A 21 17.67 -4.48 6.59
C ILE A 21 17.90 -3.04 7.10
N VAL A 22 18.89 -2.82 7.96
CA VAL A 22 19.25 -1.46 8.42
C VAL A 22 19.73 -0.60 7.25
N GLU A 23 20.61 -1.11 6.38
CA GLU A 23 21.10 -0.40 5.18
C GLU A 23 19.96 -0.05 4.23
N ALA A 24 18.99 -0.96 4.02
CA ALA A 24 17.81 -0.68 3.23
C ALA A 24 16.90 0.40 3.85
N LEU A 25 16.82 0.46 5.19
CA LEU A 25 16.12 1.54 5.89
C LEU A 25 16.89 2.86 5.82
N ASP A 26 18.23 2.84 5.78
CA ASP A 26 19.08 4.01 5.67
C ASP A 26 18.85 4.79 4.36
N VAL A 27 18.41 4.11 3.31
CA VAL A 27 18.02 4.74 2.03
C VAL A 27 16.87 5.76 2.19
N TYR A 28 16.03 5.57 3.21
CA TYR A 28 14.82 6.39 3.43
C TYR A 28 14.82 7.18 4.73
N ILE A 29 15.58 6.73 5.72
CA ILE A 29 15.49 7.25 7.10
C ILE A 29 16.87 7.65 7.60
N VAL A 30 17.01 8.92 7.91
CA VAL A 30 18.25 9.48 8.47
C VAL A 30 18.31 9.23 9.98
N GLY A 31 19.46 8.82 10.48
CA GLY A 31 19.66 8.60 11.92
C GLY A 31 18.87 7.42 12.48
N GLN A 32 18.43 7.52 13.72
CA GLN A 32 17.56 6.56 14.43
C GLN A 32 18.08 5.11 14.45
N ASN A 33 19.39 4.92 14.60
CA ASN A 33 20.05 3.63 14.46
C ASN A 33 19.55 2.56 15.46
N ALA A 34 19.23 2.97 16.70
CA ALA A 34 18.70 2.06 17.72
C ALA A 34 17.33 1.48 17.28
N ALA A 35 16.44 2.33 16.76
CA ALA A 35 15.14 1.93 16.27
C ALA A 35 15.24 1.02 15.04
N LYS A 36 16.07 1.37 14.06
CA LYS A 36 16.32 0.54 12.87
C LYS A 36 16.86 -0.86 13.25
N LYS A 37 17.83 -0.93 14.17
CA LYS A 37 18.35 -2.22 14.66
C LYS A 37 17.27 -3.05 15.36
N ALA A 38 16.44 -2.44 16.21
CA ALA A 38 15.38 -3.15 16.92
C ALA A 38 14.35 -3.76 15.95
N VAL A 39 13.88 -2.98 14.98
CA VAL A 39 12.91 -3.47 13.98
C VAL A 39 13.53 -4.50 13.02
N ALA A 40 14.80 -4.34 12.65
CA ALA A 40 15.52 -5.31 11.81
C ALA A 40 15.69 -6.67 12.51
N VAL A 41 16.03 -6.65 13.81
CA VAL A 41 16.10 -7.87 14.63
C VAL A 41 14.72 -8.52 14.78
N ALA A 42 13.68 -7.72 15.05
CA ALA A 42 12.31 -8.24 15.18
C ALA A 42 11.86 -8.92 13.88
N LEU A 43 12.10 -8.30 12.72
CA LEU A 43 11.79 -8.87 11.43
C LEU A 43 12.57 -10.16 11.16
N ARG A 44 13.88 -10.16 11.39
CA ARG A 44 14.70 -11.37 11.18
C ARG A 44 14.33 -12.51 12.13
N ASN A 45 13.93 -12.21 13.35
CA ASN A 45 13.47 -13.23 14.29
C ASN A 45 12.14 -13.88 13.84
N ARG A 46 11.26 -13.14 13.16
CA ARG A 46 10.05 -13.72 12.55
C ARG A 46 10.42 -14.73 11.45
N TYR A 47 11.36 -14.39 10.59
CA TYR A 47 11.87 -15.32 9.60
C TYR A 47 12.50 -16.55 10.26
N ARG A 48 13.41 -16.37 11.24
CA ARG A 48 14.03 -17.47 11.97
C ARG A 48 12.97 -18.39 12.58
N ARG A 49 11.90 -17.82 13.15
CA ARG A 49 10.80 -18.58 13.71
C ARG A 49 10.11 -19.45 12.67
N GLN A 50 9.87 -18.94 11.46
CA GLN A 50 9.24 -19.72 10.37
C GLN A 50 10.07 -20.92 9.94
N GLN A 51 11.38 -20.90 10.16
CA GLN A 51 12.29 -21.99 9.87
C GLN A 51 12.39 -23.05 11.00
N LEU A 52 11.78 -22.77 12.16
CA LEU A 52 11.75 -23.73 13.26
C LEU A 52 10.78 -24.89 12.96
N PRO A 53 11.03 -26.08 13.53
CA PRO A 53 10.05 -27.15 13.56
C PRO A 53 8.71 -26.67 14.16
N GLU A 54 7.60 -27.26 13.75
CA GLU A 54 6.25 -26.83 14.13
C GLU A 54 6.06 -26.78 15.66
N ALA A 55 6.57 -27.80 16.37
CA ALA A 55 6.50 -27.87 17.84
C ALA A 55 7.20 -26.68 18.54
N ASP A 56 8.37 -26.26 18.03
CA ASP A 56 9.13 -25.15 18.62
C ASP A 56 8.60 -23.78 18.15
N ARG A 57 7.92 -23.74 17.02
CA ARG A 57 7.39 -22.53 16.41
C ARG A 57 6.27 -21.92 17.23
N GLU A 58 5.43 -22.73 17.89
CA GLU A 58 4.31 -22.24 18.70
C GLU A 58 4.79 -21.53 19.96
N ASP A 59 5.91 -21.98 20.55
CA ASP A 59 6.47 -21.40 21.77
C ASP A 59 7.20 -20.07 21.55
N VAL A 60 7.59 -19.76 20.30
CA VAL A 60 8.34 -18.53 19.98
C VAL A 60 7.38 -17.41 19.59
N MET A 61 6.99 -16.61 20.58
CA MET A 61 6.16 -15.41 20.34
C MET A 61 6.99 -14.24 19.79
N PRO A 62 6.46 -13.46 18.82
CA PRO A 62 7.11 -12.23 18.40
C PRO A 62 7.17 -11.22 19.53
N LYS A 63 8.28 -10.50 19.65
CA LYS A 63 8.45 -9.46 20.66
C LYS A 63 8.03 -8.12 20.08
N ASN A 64 6.96 -7.55 20.62
CA ASN A 64 6.45 -6.25 20.21
C ASN A 64 7.38 -5.13 20.67
N ILE A 65 7.27 -3.99 19.97
CA ILE A 65 8.19 -2.85 20.13
C ILE A 65 7.41 -1.64 20.60
N LEU A 66 7.96 -0.91 21.58
CA LEU A 66 7.52 0.42 21.97
C LEU A 66 8.55 1.46 21.51
N MET A 67 8.17 2.30 20.56
CA MET A 67 8.96 3.42 20.09
C MET A 67 8.60 4.69 20.86
N ILE A 68 9.57 5.28 21.52
CA ILE A 68 9.41 6.47 22.36
C ILE A 68 10.20 7.61 21.70
N GLY A 69 9.57 8.76 21.50
CA GLY A 69 10.26 9.92 20.94
C GLY A 69 9.31 10.96 20.37
N PRO A 70 9.77 12.19 20.11
CA PRO A 70 8.94 13.29 19.71
C PRO A 70 8.23 13.06 18.36
N THR A 71 7.28 13.92 18.04
CA THR A 71 6.56 13.88 16.76
C THR A 71 7.52 14.20 15.60
N GLY A 72 7.33 13.51 14.47
CA GLY A 72 8.09 13.83 13.24
C GLY A 72 9.52 13.32 13.18
N VAL A 73 9.97 12.43 14.10
CA VAL A 73 11.32 11.84 14.08
C VAL A 73 11.43 10.53 13.26
N GLY A 74 10.35 10.15 12.57
CA GLY A 74 10.38 8.99 11.66
C GLY A 74 9.79 7.69 12.20
N LYS A 75 9.15 7.64 13.40
CA LYS A 75 8.56 6.43 13.99
C LYS A 75 7.67 5.66 12.99
N THR A 76 6.69 6.33 12.42
CA THR A 76 5.76 5.73 11.43
C THR A 76 6.48 5.29 10.15
N GLU A 77 7.45 6.09 9.69
CA GLU A 77 8.16 5.79 8.45
C GLU A 77 9.05 4.55 8.58
N ILE A 78 9.71 4.36 9.75
CA ILE A 78 10.46 3.15 10.05
C ILE A 78 9.56 1.91 9.92
N ALA A 79 8.39 1.92 10.55
CA ALA A 79 7.46 0.78 10.51
C ALA A 79 6.91 0.54 9.10
N ARG A 80 6.57 1.60 8.36
CA ARG A 80 6.07 1.51 6.99
C ARG A 80 7.12 0.93 6.05
N ARG A 81 8.36 1.41 6.11
CA ARG A 81 9.45 0.92 5.27
C ARG A 81 9.81 -0.51 5.60
N LEU A 82 9.82 -0.88 6.88
CA LEU A 82 9.99 -2.25 7.31
C LEU A 82 8.95 -3.17 6.67
N ALA A 83 7.67 -2.78 6.72
CA ALA A 83 6.59 -3.56 6.13
C ALA A 83 6.71 -3.68 4.59
N GLN A 84 7.13 -2.60 3.92
CA GLN A 84 7.38 -2.62 2.48
C GLN A 84 8.54 -3.56 2.11
N LEU A 85 9.66 -3.51 2.84
CA LEU A 85 10.78 -4.43 2.66
C LEU A 85 10.35 -5.88 2.87
N ALA A 86 9.51 -6.11 3.88
CA ALA A 86 9.00 -7.44 4.22
C ALA A 86 7.88 -7.93 3.29
N ARG A 87 7.39 -7.12 2.36
CA ARG A 87 6.15 -7.38 1.63
C ARG A 87 5.02 -7.83 2.56
N ALA A 88 4.99 -7.26 3.77
CA ALA A 88 4.08 -7.62 4.84
C ALA A 88 2.82 -6.75 4.80
N PRO A 89 1.64 -7.33 5.09
CA PRO A 89 0.46 -6.52 5.34
C PRO A 89 0.71 -5.52 6.47
N PHE A 90 0.33 -4.27 6.25
CA PHE A 90 0.59 -3.17 7.17
C PHE A 90 -0.65 -2.34 7.42
N VAL A 91 -0.90 -2.03 8.69
CA VAL A 91 -1.95 -1.09 9.12
C VAL A 91 -1.37 -0.11 10.12
N LYS A 92 -1.68 1.17 9.92
CA LYS A 92 -1.43 2.23 10.89
C LYS A 92 -2.76 2.64 11.51
N VAL A 93 -2.84 2.59 12.84
CA VAL A 93 -3.99 3.09 13.60
C VAL A 93 -3.51 4.01 14.72
N GLU A 94 -4.35 4.96 15.09
CA GLU A 94 -4.13 5.84 16.23
C GLU A 94 -4.91 5.29 17.42
N ALA A 95 -4.24 5.07 18.56
CA ALA A 95 -4.86 4.50 19.75
C ALA A 95 -6.03 5.35 20.27
N THR A 96 -5.99 6.66 20.01
CA THR A 96 -7.05 7.61 20.38
C THR A 96 -8.36 7.45 19.58
N LYS A 97 -8.35 6.73 18.47
CA LYS A 97 -9.57 6.45 17.66
C LYS A 97 -10.38 5.29 18.19
N PHE A 98 -9.81 4.50 19.12
CA PHE A 98 -10.53 3.40 19.73
C PHE A 98 -11.35 3.88 20.91
N THR A 99 -12.47 3.24 21.12
CA THR A 99 -13.35 3.42 22.27
C THR A 99 -13.55 2.11 22.98
N GLU A 100 -13.75 2.19 24.29
CA GLU A 100 -14.06 1.01 25.11
C GLU A 100 -15.31 0.30 24.56
N VAL A 101 -15.31 -1.03 24.62
CA VAL A 101 -16.43 -1.86 24.13
C VAL A 101 -17.75 -1.42 24.77
N GLY A 102 -18.76 -1.14 23.94
CA GLY A 102 -20.08 -0.66 24.34
C GLY A 102 -20.31 0.84 24.18
N TYR A 103 -19.29 1.62 23.85
CA TYR A 103 -19.43 3.04 23.46
C TYR A 103 -19.44 3.22 21.95
N VAL A 104 -19.99 4.34 21.48
CA VAL A 104 -19.99 4.70 20.05
C VAL A 104 -18.57 5.08 19.65
N GLY A 105 -17.96 4.27 18.76
CA GLY A 105 -16.63 4.49 18.25
C GLY A 105 -16.08 3.26 17.54
N ARG A 106 -14.79 3.27 17.27
CA ARG A 106 -14.12 2.17 16.56
C ARG A 106 -13.65 1.10 17.55
N ASP A 107 -14.06 -0.15 17.35
CA ASP A 107 -13.57 -1.28 18.12
C ASP A 107 -12.12 -1.65 17.75
N VAL A 108 -11.41 -2.29 18.68
CA VAL A 108 -10.01 -2.70 18.47
C VAL A 108 -9.88 -3.80 17.43
N ASP A 109 -10.89 -4.65 17.24
CA ASP A 109 -10.89 -5.71 16.22
C ASP A 109 -10.85 -5.17 14.80
N SER A 110 -11.31 -3.92 14.61
CA SER A 110 -11.30 -3.25 13.31
C SER A 110 -9.90 -3.15 12.69
N MET A 111 -8.83 -3.05 13.51
CA MET A 111 -7.46 -3.02 12.99
C MET A 111 -7.04 -4.35 12.37
N ILE A 112 -7.53 -5.48 12.91
CA ILE A 112 -7.29 -6.82 12.36
C ILE A 112 -8.07 -7.00 11.06
N ARG A 113 -9.35 -6.57 11.03
CA ARG A 113 -10.17 -6.61 9.80
C ARG A 113 -9.52 -5.78 8.68
N GLU A 114 -8.96 -4.62 9.01
CA GLU A 114 -8.23 -3.77 8.05
C GLU A 114 -6.92 -4.41 7.60
N LEU A 115 -6.18 -5.06 8.51
CA LEU A 115 -4.94 -5.77 8.19
C LEU A 115 -5.20 -6.89 7.16
N VAL A 116 -6.24 -7.69 7.37
CA VAL A 116 -6.60 -8.76 6.44
C VAL A 116 -7.06 -8.19 5.10
N ALA A 117 -7.85 -7.12 5.09
CA ALA A 117 -8.25 -6.46 3.85
C ALA A 117 -7.03 -5.92 3.06
N ASN A 118 -6.02 -5.42 3.75
CA ASN A 118 -4.75 -5.01 3.13
C ASN A 118 -3.95 -6.22 2.64
N ALA A 119 -3.96 -7.33 3.39
CA ALA A 119 -3.32 -8.58 2.98
C ALA A 119 -3.95 -9.13 1.69
N VAL A 120 -5.28 -9.14 1.60
CA VAL A 120 -5.99 -9.58 0.38
C VAL A 120 -5.56 -8.74 -0.82
N ARG A 121 -5.58 -7.41 -0.70
CA ARG A 121 -5.15 -6.51 -1.78
C ARG A 121 -3.68 -6.70 -2.19
N LEU A 122 -2.82 -7.03 -1.22
CA LEU A 122 -1.40 -7.30 -1.48
C LEU A 122 -1.24 -8.60 -2.28
N VAL A 123 -1.87 -9.68 -1.80
CA VAL A 123 -1.81 -11.00 -2.45
C VAL A 123 -2.46 -10.97 -3.83
N GLU A 124 -3.62 -10.32 -3.96
CA GLU A 124 -4.27 -10.10 -5.26
C GLU A 124 -3.32 -9.44 -6.26
N ARG A 125 -2.70 -8.33 -5.88
CA ARG A 125 -1.77 -7.60 -6.74
C ARG A 125 -0.59 -8.46 -7.18
N GLU A 126 -0.01 -9.24 -6.27
CA GLU A 126 1.11 -10.13 -6.57
C GLU A 126 0.68 -11.26 -7.51
N MET A 127 -0.44 -11.93 -7.23
CA MET A 127 -0.96 -13.00 -8.07
C MET A 127 -1.35 -12.51 -9.47
N TYR A 128 -2.02 -11.35 -9.56
CA TYR A 128 -2.33 -10.77 -10.86
C TYR A 128 -1.06 -10.41 -11.65
N ALA A 129 -0.05 -9.84 -11.00
CA ALA A 129 1.22 -9.52 -11.67
C ALA A 129 1.95 -10.76 -12.19
N GLU A 130 1.87 -11.89 -11.45
CA GLU A 130 2.45 -13.17 -11.85
C GLU A 130 1.69 -13.80 -13.03
N ILE A 131 0.37 -13.69 -13.04
CA ILE A 131 -0.51 -14.33 -14.03
C ILE A 131 -0.67 -13.48 -15.30
N THR A 132 -0.51 -12.17 -15.22
CA THR A 132 -0.72 -11.25 -16.34
C THR A 132 -0.03 -11.68 -17.65
N PRO A 133 1.24 -12.12 -17.69
CA PRO A 133 1.88 -12.55 -18.94
C PRO A 133 1.18 -13.74 -19.61
N GLU A 134 0.71 -14.70 -18.82
CA GLU A 134 -0.01 -15.87 -19.36
C GLU A 134 -1.46 -15.50 -19.77
N ALA A 135 -2.10 -14.63 -18.99
CA ALA A 135 -3.41 -14.10 -19.32
C ALA A 135 -3.39 -13.26 -20.61
N GLU A 136 -2.33 -12.46 -20.81
CA GLU A 136 -2.10 -11.71 -22.05
C GLU A 136 -1.96 -12.63 -23.25
N LYS A 137 -1.19 -13.70 -23.12
CA LYS A 137 -1.04 -14.70 -24.16
C LYS A 137 -2.38 -15.33 -24.53
N ARG A 138 -3.18 -15.78 -23.55
CA ARG A 138 -4.51 -16.37 -23.77
C ARG A 138 -5.51 -15.39 -24.37
N ALA A 139 -5.49 -14.13 -23.94
CA ALA A 139 -6.33 -13.09 -24.49
C ALA A 139 -5.98 -12.82 -25.96
N LEU A 140 -4.68 -12.78 -26.29
CA LEU A 140 -4.22 -12.65 -27.68
C LEU A 140 -4.58 -13.87 -28.51
N ASP A 141 -4.43 -15.10 -28.01
CA ASP A 141 -4.81 -16.31 -28.73
C ASP A 141 -6.32 -16.30 -29.05
N ARG A 142 -7.16 -15.96 -28.07
CA ARG A 142 -8.62 -15.84 -28.26
C ARG A 142 -8.98 -14.74 -29.26
N LEU A 143 -8.24 -13.61 -29.22
CA LEU A 143 -8.45 -12.49 -30.14
C LEU A 143 -8.06 -12.87 -31.56
N VAL A 144 -6.93 -13.55 -31.74
CA VAL A 144 -6.48 -14.06 -33.04
C VAL A 144 -7.51 -15.03 -33.61
N GLU A 145 -8.06 -15.92 -32.80
CA GLU A 145 -9.11 -16.85 -33.23
C GLU A 145 -10.40 -16.13 -33.63
N GLN A 146 -10.77 -15.06 -32.94
CA GLN A 146 -11.94 -14.23 -33.24
C GLN A 146 -11.77 -13.43 -34.53
N LEU A 147 -10.56 -12.95 -34.84
CA LEU A 147 -10.26 -12.11 -36.00
C LEU A 147 -9.83 -12.93 -37.24
N TYR A 148 -9.54 -14.21 -37.07
CA TYR A 148 -9.12 -15.06 -38.17
C TYR A 148 -10.33 -15.46 -39.02
N GLU A 149 -10.37 -14.98 -40.28
CA GLU A 149 -11.44 -15.26 -41.27
C GLU A 149 -11.05 -16.37 -42.27
N GLY A 150 -9.88 -17.00 -42.09
CA GLY A 150 -9.39 -18.02 -42.99
C GLY A 150 -9.92 -19.42 -42.70
N PRO A 151 -9.64 -20.41 -43.60
CA PRO A 151 -10.02 -21.80 -43.38
C PRO A 151 -9.31 -22.41 -42.16
N SER A 152 -10.02 -23.26 -41.40
CA SER A 152 -9.48 -23.96 -40.28
C SER A 152 -9.24 -25.44 -40.59
N PRO A 153 -8.09 -26.03 -40.25
CA PRO A 153 -7.85 -27.48 -40.43
C PRO A 153 -8.76 -28.35 -39.56
N TYR A 154 -9.49 -27.75 -38.61
CA TYR A 154 -10.38 -28.43 -37.67
C TYR A 154 -11.86 -28.28 -38.06
N SER A 155 -12.19 -27.71 -39.19
CA SER A 155 -13.59 -27.46 -39.64
C SER A 155 -14.40 -28.76 -39.91
N ASP A 156 -13.73 -29.88 -40.11
CA ASP A 156 -14.38 -31.17 -40.42
C ASP A 156 -14.97 -31.90 -39.18
N PHE A 157 -14.76 -31.38 -37.96
CA PHE A 157 -15.30 -31.95 -36.72
C PHE A 157 -16.62 -31.33 -36.25
N ARG A 158 -17.46 -30.81 -37.16
CA ARG A 158 -18.85 -30.53 -36.76
C ARG A 158 -19.62 -31.83 -36.62
N PHE A 159 -19.89 -32.21 -35.36
CA PHE A 159 -20.95 -33.16 -35.01
C PHE A 159 -22.30 -32.52 -35.35
N LEU A 160 -22.68 -32.54 -36.63
CA LEU A 160 -24.09 -32.35 -37.02
C LEU A 160 -24.82 -33.66 -36.66
N PRO A 161 -25.94 -33.60 -35.92
CA PRO A 161 -26.81 -34.78 -35.81
C PRO A 161 -27.32 -35.06 -37.23
N VAL A 162 -26.89 -36.18 -37.80
CA VAL A 162 -27.37 -36.63 -39.09
C VAL A 162 -28.81 -37.04 -38.91
N PHE A 163 -29.76 -36.26 -39.38
CA PHE A 163 -31.13 -36.67 -39.55
C PHE A 163 -31.23 -37.50 -40.86
N PRO A 164 -31.93 -38.69 -40.87
CA PRO A 164 -31.88 -39.65 -41.97
C PRO A 164 -32.49 -39.18 -43.28
N ASP A 165 -33.09 -38.01 -43.40
CA ASP A 165 -33.89 -37.55 -44.54
C ASP A 165 -33.37 -36.31 -45.24
N ASP A 166 -32.15 -35.82 -44.94
CA ASP A 166 -31.57 -34.67 -45.66
C ASP A 166 -30.72 -35.17 -46.86
N GLU A 167 -31.10 -34.79 -48.06
CA GLU A 167 -30.25 -34.94 -49.27
C GLU A 167 -28.92 -34.21 -49.06
N PRO A 168 -27.77 -34.76 -49.48
CA PRO A 168 -26.48 -34.12 -49.31
C PRO A 168 -26.43 -32.83 -50.15
N ALA A 169 -26.45 -31.67 -49.49
CA ALA A 169 -26.09 -30.40 -50.15
C ALA A 169 -24.62 -30.54 -50.58
N GLU A 170 -24.34 -30.23 -51.87
CA GLU A 170 -22.99 -30.11 -52.38
C GLU A 170 -22.35 -28.90 -51.70
N GLU A 171 -21.72 -29.12 -50.53
CA GLU A 171 -20.86 -28.13 -49.91
C GLU A 171 -19.54 -28.05 -50.70
N GLU A 172 -19.26 -26.90 -51.31
CA GLU A 172 -17.94 -26.59 -51.87
C GLU A 172 -16.91 -26.84 -50.75
N ALA A 173 -16.08 -27.86 -50.92
CA ALA A 173 -15.00 -28.18 -49.98
C ALA A 173 -14.09 -26.95 -49.87
N SER A 174 -14.09 -26.26 -48.73
CA SER A 174 -13.13 -25.22 -48.43
C SER A 174 -11.70 -25.78 -48.58
N PRO A 175 -10.77 -25.06 -49.20
CA PRO A 175 -9.42 -25.55 -49.43
C PRO A 175 -8.81 -25.98 -48.10
N ALA A 176 -8.42 -27.26 -48.02
CA ALA A 176 -7.77 -27.81 -46.81
C ALA A 176 -6.43 -27.08 -46.64
N ILE A 177 -6.33 -26.29 -45.56
CA ILE A 177 -5.09 -25.63 -45.13
C ILE A 177 -4.30 -26.61 -44.27
N THR A 178 -2.98 -26.61 -44.39
CA THR A 178 -2.13 -27.38 -43.46
C THR A 178 -2.07 -26.75 -42.08
N GLU A 179 -1.86 -27.55 -41.07
CA GLU A 179 -1.69 -27.06 -39.69
C GLU A 179 -0.56 -26.03 -39.57
N GLU A 180 0.53 -26.22 -40.32
CA GLU A 180 1.67 -25.29 -40.39
C GLU A 180 1.27 -23.92 -40.99
N GLU A 181 0.49 -23.91 -42.06
CA GLU A 181 0.00 -22.68 -42.68
C GLU A 181 -0.99 -21.93 -41.78
N TYR A 182 -1.85 -22.65 -41.08
CA TYR A 182 -2.78 -22.09 -40.11
C TYR A 182 -2.03 -21.42 -38.96
N LEU A 183 -1.06 -22.11 -38.32
CA LEU A 183 -0.25 -21.57 -37.27
C LEU A 183 0.56 -20.34 -37.71
N ALA A 184 1.12 -20.38 -38.93
CA ALA A 184 1.85 -19.24 -39.52
C ALA A 184 0.95 -18.03 -39.75
N ALA A 185 -0.30 -18.23 -40.16
CA ALA A 185 -1.28 -17.15 -40.30
C ALA A 185 -1.68 -16.54 -38.98
N HIS A 186 -1.92 -17.37 -37.94
CA HIS A 186 -2.20 -16.92 -36.59
C HIS A 186 -1.05 -16.12 -36.01
N GLU A 187 0.19 -16.55 -36.22
CA GLU A 187 1.37 -15.84 -35.71
C GLU A 187 1.56 -14.47 -36.39
N LYS A 188 1.34 -14.40 -37.69
CA LYS A 188 1.33 -13.11 -38.43
C LYS A 188 0.26 -12.16 -37.89
N LEU A 189 -0.97 -12.67 -37.68
CA LEU A 189 -2.06 -11.86 -37.14
C LEU A 189 -1.74 -11.38 -35.72
N ARG A 190 -1.13 -12.24 -34.87
CA ARG A 190 -0.66 -11.88 -33.55
C ARG A 190 0.35 -10.72 -33.58
N VAL A 191 1.34 -10.79 -34.45
CA VAL A 191 2.35 -9.72 -34.63
C VAL A 191 1.69 -8.40 -35.10
N SER A 192 0.77 -8.46 -36.06
CA SER A 192 0.03 -7.27 -36.50
C SER A 192 -0.84 -6.66 -35.40
N ILE A 193 -1.49 -7.46 -34.59
CA ILE A 193 -2.25 -7.00 -33.40
C ILE A 193 -1.31 -6.29 -32.40
N GLN A 194 -0.16 -6.89 -32.11
CA GLN A 194 0.82 -6.29 -31.20
C GLN A 194 1.46 -5.02 -31.79
N ALA A 195 1.55 -4.90 -33.09
CA ALA A 195 1.99 -3.69 -33.80
C ALA A 195 0.96 -2.56 -33.78
N GLY A 196 -0.28 -2.81 -33.33
CA GLY A 196 -1.37 -1.83 -33.26
C GLY A 196 -2.11 -1.61 -34.61
N GLU A 197 -1.90 -2.48 -35.61
CA GLU A 197 -2.54 -2.34 -36.93
C GLU A 197 -4.07 -2.46 -36.84
N PHE A 198 -4.59 -3.15 -35.83
CA PHE A 198 -6.00 -3.41 -35.58
C PHE A 198 -6.63 -2.59 -34.45
N ASP A 199 -5.94 -1.60 -33.91
CA ASP A 199 -6.37 -0.83 -32.71
C ASP A 199 -7.79 -0.27 -32.77
N ASN A 200 -8.23 0.15 -33.96
CA ASN A 200 -9.55 0.74 -34.19
C ASN A 200 -10.61 -0.28 -34.64
N GLN A 201 -10.25 -1.54 -34.86
CA GLN A 201 -11.20 -2.57 -35.26
C GLN A 201 -12.12 -2.89 -34.06
N LEU A 202 -13.43 -2.99 -34.38
CA LEU A 202 -14.43 -3.33 -33.37
C LEU A 202 -14.42 -4.83 -33.13
N ILE A 203 -14.24 -5.22 -31.88
CA ILE A 203 -14.33 -6.59 -31.40
C ILE A 203 -15.53 -6.76 -30.47
N GLU A 204 -16.09 -7.96 -30.42
CA GLU A 204 -17.14 -8.32 -29.48
C GLU A 204 -16.52 -8.94 -28.22
N ILE A 205 -16.80 -8.32 -27.08
CA ILE A 205 -16.37 -8.85 -25.78
C ILE A 205 -17.57 -9.11 -24.90
N GLU A 206 -17.55 -10.22 -24.17
CA GLU A 206 -18.51 -10.51 -23.11
C GLU A 206 -18.11 -9.73 -21.86
N VAL A 207 -18.92 -8.81 -21.39
CA VAL A 207 -18.71 -8.07 -20.16
C VAL A 207 -19.71 -8.56 -19.13
N GLU A 208 -19.24 -9.02 -17.98
CA GLU A 208 -20.09 -9.25 -16.83
C GLU A 208 -20.53 -7.89 -16.26
N GLU A 209 -21.80 -7.54 -16.43
CA GLU A 209 -22.35 -6.38 -15.74
C GLU A 209 -22.44 -6.70 -14.24
N ALA A 210 -21.60 -6.07 -13.45
CA ALA A 210 -21.75 -6.08 -12.01
C ALA A 210 -23.06 -5.33 -11.67
N ASN A 211 -24.15 -6.08 -11.57
CA ASN A 211 -25.34 -5.56 -10.89
C ASN A 211 -24.93 -5.35 -9.43
N ASN A 212 -24.68 -4.12 -9.06
CA ASN A 212 -24.71 -3.69 -7.66
C ASN A 212 -26.16 -3.29 -7.31
N PRO A 213 -27.01 -4.17 -6.85
CA PRO A 213 -28.22 -3.77 -6.18
C PRO A 213 -27.81 -3.38 -4.76
N PHE A 214 -27.45 -2.11 -4.55
CA PHE A 214 -27.47 -1.54 -3.21
C PHE A 214 -28.93 -1.49 -2.76
N VAL A 215 -29.38 -2.52 -2.09
CA VAL A 215 -30.63 -2.49 -1.34
C VAL A 215 -30.28 -1.86 0.01
N GLN A 216 -30.52 -0.54 0.13
CA GLN A 216 -30.50 0.13 1.42
C GLN A 216 -31.74 -0.29 2.21
N VAL A 217 -31.56 -1.19 3.15
CA VAL A 217 -32.61 -1.53 4.11
C VAL A 217 -32.49 -0.55 5.29
N PHE A 218 -33.44 0.36 5.39
CA PHE A 218 -33.57 1.22 6.55
C PHE A 218 -34.12 0.41 7.73
N SER A 219 -33.27 0.05 8.67
CA SER A 219 -33.69 -0.48 9.95
C SER A 219 -33.64 0.61 11.03
N ASN A 220 -34.43 0.46 12.10
CA ASN A 220 -34.52 1.43 13.20
C ASN A 220 -33.22 1.54 14.04
N GLN A 221 -32.14 0.83 13.67
CA GLN A 221 -30.86 0.80 14.37
C GLN A 221 -29.68 1.35 13.55
N GLY A 222 -29.93 1.96 12.40
CA GLY A 222 -28.89 2.50 11.53
C GLY A 222 -28.87 1.85 10.14
N ILE A 223 -28.07 2.40 9.24
CA ILE A 223 -27.89 1.89 7.88
C ILE A 223 -26.94 0.69 7.97
N GLU A 224 -27.45 -0.52 7.97
CA GLU A 224 -26.65 -1.73 7.74
C GLU A 224 -26.58 -2.01 6.25
N GLU A 225 -25.39 -1.93 5.68
CA GLU A 225 -25.11 -2.42 4.34
C GLU A 225 -25.10 -3.97 4.39
N MET A 226 -26.26 -4.59 4.21
CA MET A 226 -26.32 -6.02 3.96
C MET A 226 -25.90 -6.28 2.51
N GLY A 227 -24.64 -6.64 2.33
CA GLY A 227 -24.17 -7.23 1.09
C GLY A 227 -24.88 -8.57 0.86
N ILE A 228 -25.92 -8.58 0.06
CA ILE A 228 -26.49 -9.82 -0.47
C ILE A 228 -25.47 -10.35 -1.47
N ASP A 229 -24.93 -11.51 -1.21
CA ASP A 229 -24.01 -12.20 -2.12
C ASP A 229 -24.80 -12.62 -3.37
N THR A 230 -24.79 -11.76 -4.39
CA THR A 230 -25.55 -11.96 -5.64
C THR A 230 -24.88 -12.96 -6.59
N ASN A 231 -23.72 -13.51 -6.21
CA ASN A 231 -22.97 -14.48 -7.00
C ASN A 231 -23.33 -15.95 -6.73
N ALA A 232 -24.38 -16.22 -5.98
CA ALA A 232 -24.85 -17.60 -5.80
C ALA A 232 -25.38 -18.17 -7.13
N PRO A 233 -24.86 -19.28 -7.65
CA PRO A 233 -25.37 -19.89 -8.87
C PRO A 233 -26.84 -20.28 -8.67
N GLY A 234 -27.76 -19.62 -9.38
CA GLY A 234 -29.21 -19.88 -9.30
C GLY A 234 -30.05 -18.85 -8.55
N GLY A 235 -29.47 -17.73 -8.09
CA GLY A 235 -30.24 -16.60 -7.54
C GLY A 235 -30.98 -15.81 -8.61
N PRO A 236 -32.10 -15.11 -8.26
CA PRO A 236 -32.92 -14.32 -9.20
C PRO A 236 -32.19 -13.11 -9.82
N PHE A 237 -30.94 -12.85 -9.43
CA PHE A 237 -30.10 -11.75 -9.88
C PHE A 237 -28.77 -12.23 -10.48
N GLY A 238 -28.77 -13.36 -11.22
CA GLY A 238 -27.57 -13.86 -11.89
C GLY A 238 -26.90 -12.77 -12.74
N SER A 239 -25.56 -12.72 -12.75
CA SER A 239 -24.77 -11.80 -13.58
C SER A 239 -25.24 -11.90 -15.04
N ARG A 240 -25.77 -10.81 -15.59
CA ARG A 240 -26.10 -10.75 -17.02
C ARG A 240 -24.79 -10.50 -17.77
N ARG A 241 -24.43 -11.44 -18.63
CA ARG A 241 -23.38 -11.22 -19.61
C ARG A 241 -23.97 -10.37 -20.73
N SER A 242 -23.39 -9.21 -20.97
CA SER A 242 -23.72 -8.37 -22.12
C SER A 242 -22.56 -8.39 -23.12
N VAL A 243 -22.88 -8.58 -24.37
CA VAL A 243 -21.90 -8.47 -25.45
C VAL A 243 -21.78 -7.00 -25.81
N ARG A 244 -20.57 -6.44 -25.72
CA ARG A 244 -20.27 -5.06 -26.11
C ARG A 244 -19.31 -5.07 -27.29
N ARG A 245 -19.53 -4.14 -28.22
CA ARG A 245 -18.60 -3.85 -29.31
C ARG A 245 -17.72 -2.70 -28.90
N VAL A 246 -16.42 -2.95 -28.81
CA VAL A 246 -15.42 -1.94 -28.43
C VAL A 246 -14.23 -1.97 -29.38
N PRO A 247 -13.50 -0.86 -29.57
CA PRO A 247 -12.25 -0.87 -30.32
C PRO A 247 -11.24 -1.83 -29.66
N LEU A 248 -10.43 -2.52 -30.43
CA LEU A 248 -9.48 -3.52 -29.97
C LEU A 248 -8.54 -2.96 -28.88
N ARG A 249 -8.05 -1.72 -29.04
CA ARG A 249 -7.19 -1.06 -28.04
C ARG A 249 -7.83 -0.96 -26.64
N GLU A 250 -9.17 -0.90 -26.58
CA GLU A 250 -9.91 -0.87 -25.30
C GLU A 250 -10.33 -2.28 -24.88
N GLY A 251 -10.61 -3.14 -25.84
CA GLY A 251 -11.08 -4.51 -25.61
C GLY A 251 -9.97 -5.46 -25.15
N LEU A 252 -8.75 -5.34 -25.67
CA LEU A 252 -7.64 -6.21 -25.28
C LEU A 252 -7.31 -6.14 -23.78
N PRO A 253 -7.17 -4.96 -23.13
CA PRO A 253 -7.00 -4.89 -21.69
C PRO A 253 -8.15 -5.54 -20.91
N MET A 254 -9.40 -5.41 -21.38
CA MET A 254 -10.56 -6.00 -20.76
C MET A 254 -10.54 -7.54 -20.86
N MET A 255 -10.13 -8.07 -22.01
CA MET A 255 -9.95 -9.52 -22.20
C MET A 255 -8.83 -10.07 -21.31
N ILE A 256 -7.72 -9.36 -21.17
CA ILE A 256 -6.62 -9.74 -20.27
C ILE A 256 -7.11 -9.78 -18.82
N GLU A 257 -7.89 -8.79 -18.41
CA GLU A 257 -8.47 -8.76 -17.06
C GLU A 257 -9.46 -9.93 -16.85
N GLU A 258 -10.30 -10.25 -17.85
CA GLU A 258 -11.23 -11.39 -17.80
C GLU A 258 -10.47 -12.71 -17.67
N GLU A 259 -9.46 -12.95 -18.54
CA GLU A 259 -8.65 -14.17 -18.47
C GLU A 259 -7.88 -14.27 -17.15
N SER A 260 -7.32 -13.14 -16.65
CA SER A 260 -6.67 -13.10 -15.35
C SER A 260 -7.63 -13.50 -14.22
N LYS A 261 -8.88 -13.01 -14.23
CA LYS A 261 -9.92 -13.38 -13.25
C LYS A 261 -10.30 -14.85 -13.29
N LYS A 262 -10.30 -15.46 -14.49
CA LYS A 262 -10.57 -16.92 -14.65
C LYS A 262 -9.43 -17.77 -14.10
N MET A 263 -8.20 -17.29 -14.20
CA MET A 263 -7.01 -18.04 -13.76
C MET A 263 -6.77 -17.96 -12.26
N VAL A 264 -7.35 -16.98 -11.58
CA VAL A 264 -7.14 -16.73 -10.16
C VAL A 264 -8.21 -17.46 -9.32
N ASP A 265 -7.77 -18.33 -8.43
CA ASP A 265 -8.63 -18.90 -7.39
C ASP A 265 -8.77 -17.96 -6.20
N ARG A 266 -9.94 -17.35 -6.04
CA ARG A 266 -10.26 -16.45 -4.93
C ARG A 266 -10.07 -17.11 -3.56
N SER A 267 -10.32 -18.40 -3.45
CA SER A 267 -10.15 -19.14 -2.19
C SER A 267 -8.67 -19.26 -1.82
N SER A 268 -7.80 -19.38 -2.80
CA SER A 268 -6.35 -19.40 -2.62
C SER A 268 -5.84 -18.03 -2.16
N ILE A 269 -6.33 -16.94 -2.77
CA ILE A 269 -6.02 -15.58 -2.32
C ILE A 269 -6.40 -15.39 -0.85
N GLN A 270 -7.61 -15.76 -0.47
CA GLN A 270 -8.08 -15.58 0.91
C GLN A 270 -7.24 -16.38 1.92
N ARG A 271 -6.95 -17.63 1.64
CA ARG A 271 -6.10 -18.47 2.51
C ARG A 271 -4.69 -17.86 2.67
N GLU A 272 -4.07 -17.47 1.56
CA GLU A 272 -2.75 -16.88 1.58
C GLU A 272 -2.74 -15.51 2.29
N ALA A 273 -3.77 -14.68 2.08
CA ALA A 273 -3.92 -13.40 2.75
C ALA A 273 -4.06 -13.54 4.27
N ILE A 274 -4.90 -14.48 4.73
CA ILE A 274 -5.04 -14.80 6.16
C ILE A 274 -3.68 -15.26 6.70
N ARG A 275 -3.03 -16.22 6.05
CA ARG A 275 -1.71 -16.72 6.45
C ARG A 275 -0.68 -15.60 6.56
N ARG A 276 -0.63 -14.68 5.57
CA ARG A 276 0.30 -13.53 5.61
C ARG A 276 -0.08 -12.54 6.70
N ALA A 277 -1.36 -12.25 6.90
CA ALA A 277 -1.81 -11.38 7.98
C ALA A 277 -1.38 -11.92 9.35
N GLU A 278 -1.59 -13.21 9.60
CA GLU A 278 -1.20 -13.86 10.85
C GLU A 278 0.32 -13.95 11.04
N GLN A 279 1.05 -14.41 10.02
CA GLN A 279 2.47 -14.75 10.16
C GLN A 279 3.43 -13.59 9.89
N THR A 280 3.05 -12.64 9.05
CA THR A 280 3.91 -11.51 8.65
C THR A 280 3.30 -10.14 8.89
N GLY A 281 2.02 -10.04 9.26
CA GLY A 281 1.31 -8.78 9.48
C GLY A 281 2.00 -7.87 10.49
N ILE A 282 1.96 -6.57 10.22
CA ILE A 282 2.52 -5.52 11.09
C ILE A 282 1.44 -4.49 11.38
N ILE A 283 1.20 -4.24 12.66
CA ILE A 283 0.28 -3.19 13.12
C ILE A 283 1.08 -2.11 13.84
N PHE A 284 0.94 -0.88 13.36
CA PHE A 284 1.54 0.28 13.98
C PHE A 284 0.47 1.05 14.77
N LEU A 285 0.62 1.02 16.11
CA LEU A 285 -0.25 1.72 17.05
C LEU A 285 0.37 3.08 17.39
N ASP A 286 -0.13 4.15 16.76
CA ASP A 286 0.35 5.51 17.02
C ASP A 286 -0.36 6.13 18.24
N GLU A 287 0.27 7.12 18.87
CA GLU A 287 -0.27 7.89 19.98
C GLU A 287 -0.68 7.05 21.21
N ILE A 288 0.05 5.95 21.50
CA ILE A 288 -0.26 5.08 22.66
C ILE A 288 -0.10 5.82 23.99
N ASP A 289 0.71 6.86 24.05
CA ASP A 289 0.89 7.73 25.22
C ASP A 289 -0.38 8.50 25.60
N LYS A 290 -1.26 8.78 24.63
CA LYS A 290 -2.52 9.49 24.87
C LYS A 290 -3.54 8.65 25.66
N VAL A 291 -3.51 7.33 25.48
CA VAL A 291 -4.35 6.40 26.26
C VAL A 291 -3.72 6.01 27.60
N ALA A 292 -2.44 6.34 27.83
CA ALA A 292 -1.76 6.16 29.11
C ALA A 292 -2.07 7.26 30.15
N ILE A 293 -2.56 8.43 29.71
CA ILE A 293 -2.84 9.56 30.59
C ILE A 293 -4.04 9.22 31.48
N LYS A 294 -3.84 9.24 32.82
CA LYS A 294 -4.94 9.07 33.78
C LYS A 294 -5.91 10.24 33.65
N SER A 295 -7.19 9.96 33.43
CA SER A 295 -8.25 10.98 33.45
C SER A 295 -8.42 11.54 34.86
N SER A 296 -8.25 12.84 35.01
CA SER A 296 -8.42 13.54 36.31
C SER A 296 -9.82 14.11 36.53
N GLY A 297 -10.81 13.74 35.69
CA GLY A 297 -12.16 14.30 35.72
C GLY A 297 -13.24 13.26 35.97
N SER A 298 -14.26 13.63 36.79
CA SER A 298 -15.45 12.82 37.09
C SER A 298 -16.56 13.05 36.04
N GLY A 299 -16.25 12.92 34.74
CA GLY A 299 -17.22 12.98 33.65
C GLY A 299 -17.40 11.62 32.95
N PRO A 300 -18.44 11.40 32.13
CA PRO A 300 -18.62 10.20 31.32
C PRO A 300 -17.66 10.24 30.11
N ASP A 301 -16.35 10.29 30.38
CA ASP A 301 -15.33 10.18 29.34
C ASP A 301 -15.04 8.71 29.07
N VAL A 302 -14.86 8.38 27.80
CA VAL A 302 -14.36 7.06 27.39
C VAL A 302 -13.13 6.71 28.21
N SER A 303 -13.19 5.60 28.94
CA SER A 303 -12.10 5.20 29.82
C SER A 303 -10.87 4.87 28.95
N ARG A 304 -9.83 5.71 29.04
CA ARG A 304 -8.55 5.48 28.37
C ARG A 304 -7.90 4.18 28.82
N GLU A 305 -8.13 3.79 30.07
CA GLU A 305 -7.70 2.51 30.61
C GLU A 305 -8.51 1.35 30.00
N GLY A 306 -9.81 1.54 29.70
CA GLY A 306 -10.63 0.56 29.00
C GLY A 306 -10.07 0.23 27.62
N VAL A 307 -9.65 1.25 26.84
CA VAL A 307 -9.00 1.03 25.53
C VAL A 307 -7.72 0.19 25.66
N GLN A 308 -6.91 0.42 26.70
CA GLN A 308 -5.72 -0.40 26.93
C GLN A 308 -6.08 -1.86 27.26
N ARG A 309 -7.15 -2.08 28.03
CA ARG A 309 -7.65 -3.42 28.37
C ARG A 309 -8.22 -4.14 27.14
N ASP A 310 -8.90 -3.41 26.24
CA ASP A 310 -9.42 -3.97 25.00
C ASP A 310 -8.31 -4.31 23.99
N LEU A 311 -7.20 -3.55 23.97
CA LEU A 311 -6.02 -3.84 23.15
C LEU A 311 -5.28 -5.10 23.62
N LEU A 312 -5.34 -5.42 24.91
CA LEU A 312 -4.54 -6.47 25.52
C LEU A 312 -4.79 -7.86 24.90
N PRO A 313 -6.04 -8.36 24.78
CA PRO A 313 -6.32 -9.65 24.15
C PRO A 313 -5.77 -9.76 22.73
N ILE A 314 -5.86 -8.67 21.96
CA ILE A 314 -5.36 -8.62 20.58
C ILE A 314 -3.83 -8.73 20.53
N ILE A 315 -3.14 -8.07 21.46
CA ILE A 315 -1.67 -8.09 21.52
C ILE A 315 -1.14 -9.39 22.17
N GLU A 316 -1.91 -10.01 23.03
CA GLU A 316 -1.57 -11.28 23.68
C GLU A 316 -1.80 -12.50 22.79
N GLY A 317 -2.73 -12.41 21.88
CA GLY A 317 -3.14 -13.45 20.97
C GLY A 317 -4.61 -13.82 21.18
N SER A 318 -5.41 -13.54 20.21
CA SER A 318 -6.84 -13.88 20.14
C SER A 318 -7.25 -14.22 18.72
N THR A 319 -8.48 -14.72 18.56
CA THR A 319 -9.03 -14.98 17.24
C THR A 319 -10.10 -13.93 16.92
N VAL A 320 -9.89 -13.18 15.87
CA VAL A 320 -10.82 -12.14 15.40
C VAL A 320 -11.56 -12.62 14.17
N SER A 321 -12.89 -12.52 14.18
CA SER A 321 -13.72 -12.84 13.03
C SER A 321 -13.67 -11.73 11.98
N THR A 322 -13.39 -12.11 10.74
CA THR A 322 -13.38 -11.19 9.59
C THR A 322 -14.28 -11.72 8.46
N LYS A 323 -14.62 -10.89 7.50
CA LYS A 323 -15.38 -11.33 6.32
C LYS A 323 -14.64 -12.36 5.44
N PHE A 324 -13.35 -12.54 5.66
CA PHE A 324 -12.52 -13.52 4.95
C PHE A 324 -12.28 -14.80 5.75
N GLY A 325 -12.73 -14.83 7.01
CA GLY A 325 -12.55 -15.96 7.94
C GLY A 325 -11.93 -15.49 9.27
N PRO A 326 -11.80 -16.43 10.22
CA PRO A 326 -11.15 -16.17 11.50
C PRO A 326 -9.65 -15.93 11.32
N VAL A 327 -9.07 -15.03 12.10
CA VAL A 327 -7.66 -14.62 12.05
C VAL A 327 -7.07 -14.61 13.45
N ARG A 328 -5.97 -15.32 13.65
CA ARG A 328 -5.22 -15.38 14.90
C ARG A 328 -4.21 -14.23 14.97
N THR A 329 -4.13 -13.57 16.12
CA THR A 329 -3.26 -12.41 16.30
C THR A 329 -1.91 -12.72 16.97
N ASP A 330 -1.68 -13.95 17.42
CA ASP A 330 -0.51 -14.41 18.20
C ASP A 330 0.84 -14.02 17.58
N HIS A 331 0.91 -13.97 16.27
CA HIS A 331 2.16 -13.76 15.55
C HIS A 331 2.21 -12.45 14.76
N ILE A 332 1.20 -11.60 14.90
CA ILE A 332 1.22 -10.24 14.38
C ILE A 332 2.24 -9.41 15.16
N LEU A 333 3.05 -8.62 14.46
CA LEU A 333 3.99 -7.71 15.09
C LEU A 333 3.29 -6.39 15.41
N PHE A 334 3.20 -6.07 16.69
CA PHE A 334 2.73 -4.76 17.12
C PHE A 334 3.93 -3.83 17.39
N ILE A 335 3.89 -2.67 16.77
CA ILE A 335 4.83 -1.59 17.00
C ILE A 335 4.03 -0.41 17.55
N ALA A 336 4.07 -0.23 18.85
CA ALA A 336 3.43 0.91 19.49
C ALA A 336 4.37 2.13 19.48
N ALA A 337 3.81 3.32 19.31
CA ALA A 337 4.58 4.56 19.27
C ALA A 337 3.89 5.68 20.05
N GLY A 338 4.67 6.47 20.78
CA GLY A 338 4.18 7.63 21.52
C GLY A 338 5.28 8.66 21.74
N ALA A 339 4.88 9.89 21.97
CA ALA A 339 5.81 10.95 22.34
C ALA A 339 6.20 10.91 23.82
N PHE A 340 5.28 10.47 24.67
CA PHE A 340 5.45 10.37 26.13
C PHE A 340 5.89 11.68 26.82
N HIS A 341 5.40 12.83 26.31
CA HIS A 341 5.66 14.14 26.93
C HIS A 341 4.84 14.33 28.22
N MET A 342 3.56 13.93 28.21
CA MET A 342 2.62 14.10 29.33
C MET A 342 2.44 12.83 30.16
N ALA A 343 2.78 11.69 29.61
CA ALA A 343 2.73 10.38 30.25
C ALA A 343 4.11 9.73 30.20
N LYS A 344 4.34 8.74 31.03
CA LYS A 344 5.54 7.90 30.98
C LYS A 344 5.16 6.51 30.46
N PRO A 345 6.09 5.74 29.88
CA PRO A 345 5.83 4.34 29.53
C PRO A 345 5.37 3.48 30.71
N SER A 346 5.72 3.87 31.95
CA SER A 346 5.26 3.23 33.19
C SER A 346 3.81 3.53 33.55
N ASP A 347 3.15 4.47 32.88
CA ASP A 347 1.74 4.80 33.11
C ASP A 347 0.79 3.93 32.27
N LEU A 348 1.32 3.17 31.32
CA LEU A 348 0.59 2.07 30.68
C LEU A 348 0.27 0.99 31.73
N ILE A 349 -0.84 0.26 31.54
CA ILE A 349 -1.15 -0.86 32.44
C ILE A 349 -0.02 -1.91 32.43
N PRO A 350 0.28 -2.55 33.58
CA PRO A 350 1.44 -3.44 33.71
C PRO A 350 1.45 -4.57 32.68
N GLU A 351 0.29 -5.12 32.37
CA GLU A 351 0.12 -6.21 31.41
C GLU A 351 0.57 -5.76 30.01
N LEU A 352 0.15 -4.57 29.57
CA LEU A 352 0.54 -4.03 28.28
C LEU A 352 2.05 -3.70 28.23
N GLN A 353 2.62 -3.23 29.35
CA GLN A 353 4.06 -3.02 29.45
C GLN A 353 4.84 -4.33 29.26
N GLY A 354 4.32 -5.44 29.81
CA GLY A 354 4.91 -6.78 29.66
C GLY A 354 4.86 -7.29 28.23
N ARG A 355 3.86 -6.87 27.45
CA ARG A 355 3.68 -7.26 26.02
C ARG A 355 4.42 -6.38 25.03
N LEU A 356 5.01 -5.27 25.50
CA LEU A 356 5.87 -4.36 24.73
C LEU A 356 7.30 -4.35 25.33
N PRO A 357 8.00 -5.49 25.31
CA PRO A 357 9.28 -5.66 26.03
C PRO A 357 10.44 -4.90 25.40
N ILE A 358 10.38 -4.64 24.07
CA ILE A 358 11.44 -3.92 23.37
C ILE A 358 11.10 -2.44 23.40
N ARG A 359 11.82 -1.66 24.20
CA ARG A 359 11.65 -0.20 24.28
C ARG A 359 12.80 0.47 23.55
N VAL A 360 12.47 1.33 22.61
CA VAL A 360 13.44 2.06 21.80
C VAL A 360 13.15 3.55 21.87
N GLN A 361 14.14 4.31 22.27
CA GLN A 361 14.08 5.76 22.24
C GLN A 361 14.60 6.26 20.90
N LEU A 362 13.86 7.17 20.27
CA LEU A 362 14.26 7.88 19.08
C LEU A 362 14.78 9.25 19.51
N ASP A 363 15.90 9.65 18.92
CA ASP A 363 16.56 10.90 19.21
C ASP A 363 15.84 12.07 18.54
N ASP A 364 15.96 13.26 19.14
CA ASP A 364 15.57 14.52 18.52
C ASP A 364 16.39 14.77 17.26
N LEU A 365 15.75 15.37 16.26
CA LEU A 365 16.44 15.74 15.03
C LEU A 365 17.13 17.10 15.20
N VAL A 366 18.41 17.16 14.85
CA VAL A 366 19.20 18.39 14.83
C VAL A 366 19.34 18.94 13.41
N ALA A 367 19.87 20.16 13.27
CA ALA A 367 20.01 20.83 11.97
C ALA A 367 20.76 19.98 10.93
N SER A 368 21.81 19.25 11.34
CA SER A 368 22.53 18.34 10.45
C SER A 368 21.64 17.20 9.94
N ASP A 369 20.73 16.68 10.77
CA ASP A 369 19.80 15.65 10.35
C ASP A 369 18.76 16.21 9.39
N PHE A 370 18.25 17.42 9.62
CA PHE A 370 17.31 18.08 8.70
C PHE A 370 17.94 18.30 7.32
N LYS A 371 19.20 18.74 7.25
CA LYS A 371 19.92 18.86 5.97
C LYS A 371 20.03 17.53 5.25
N ARG A 372 20.38 16.48 5.98
CA ARG A 372 20.45 15.12 5.43
C ARG A 372 19.08 14.63 4.95
N ILE A 373 18.01 14.87 5.72
CA ILE A 373 16.62 14.51 5.33
C ILE A 373 16.18 15.22 4.05
N LEU A 374 16.63 16.46 3.83
CA LEU A 374 16.34 17.21 2.61
C LEU A 374 17.07 16.68 1.38
N SER A 375 18.22 16.01 1.52
CA SER A 375 19.11 15.67 0.41
C SER A 375 19.34 14.19 0.19
N GLU A 376 19.60 13.40 1.25
CA GLU A 376 20.07 12.01 1.14
C GLU A 376 18.98 11.02 0.72
N PRO A 377 17.81 10.95 1.38
CA PRO A 377 16.80 9.95 1.10
C PRO A 377 16.40 9.88 -0.38
N ARG A 378 16.06 8.69 -0.85
CA ARG A 378 15.53 8.51 -2.21
C ARG A 378 14.30 9.40 -2.45
N ASN A 379 13.48 9.56 -1.42
CA ASN A 379 12.29 10.41 -1.40
C ASN A 379 12.52 11.73 -0.66
N ALA A 380 13.73 12.31 -0.73
CA ALA A 380 14.03 13.60 -0.12
C ALA A 380 13.09 14.69 -0.67
N LEU A 381 12.67 15.62 0.19
CA LEU A 381 11.73 16.69 -0.18
C LEU A 381 12.23 17.54 -1.35
N SER A 382 13.52 17.89 -1.38
CA SER A 382 14.11 18.61 -2.50
C SER A 382 13.87 17.89 -3.83
N LYS A 383 14.10 16.55 -3.88
CA LYS A 383 13.91 15.74 -5.07
C LYS A 383 12.43 15.65 -5.47
N GLN A 384 11.52 15.56 -4.49
CA GLN A 384 10.08 15.52 -4.77
C GLN A 384 9.59 16.80 -5.43
N TYR A 385 9.96 17.98 -4.90
CA TYR A 385 9.56 19.26 -5.49
C TYR A 385 10.24 19.53 -6.84
N THR A 386 11.52 19.13 -7.00
CA THR A 386 12.19 19.19 -8.30
C THR A 386 11.43 18.35 -9.35
N ALA A 387 11.04 17.13 -9.01
CA ALA A 387 10.28 16.27 -9.92
C ALA A 387 8.86 16.81 -10.20
N LEU A 388 8.20 17.39 -9.19
CA LEU A 388 6.86 17.96 -9.33
C LEU A 388 6.86 19.15 -10.31
N LEU A 389 7.78 20.10 -10.14
CA LEU A 389 7.90 21.29 -10.97
C LEU A 389 8.41 20.98 -12.39
N ALA A 390 9.19 19.92 -12.55
CA ALA A 390 9.66 19.48 -13.86
C ALA A 390 8.52 19.04 -14.80
N VAL A 391 7.36 18.62 -14.27
CA VAL A 391 6.15 18.30 -15.07
C VAL A 391 5.66 19.55 -15.82
N ASP A 392 5.77 20.72 -15.20
CA ASP A 392 5.38 22.02 -15.78
C ASP A 392 6.54 22.70 -16.51
N GLY A 393 7.65 22.00 -16.74
CA GLY A 393 8.83 22.52 -17.44
C GLY A 393 9.73 23.45 -16.62
N VAL A 394 9.53 23.48 -15.30
CA VAL A 394 10.37 24.27 -14.38
C VAL A 394 11.40 23.37 -13.72
N HIS A 395 12.69 23.62 -14.00
CA HIS A 395 13.78 22.84 -13.44
C HIS A 395 14.37 23.53 -12.20
N VAL A 396 14.00 23.03 -11.04
CA VAL A 396 14.45 23.58 -9.76
C VAL A 396 15.63 22.80 -9.21
N SER A 397 16.66 23.53 -8.76
CA SER A 397 17.80 22.99 -8.04
C SER A 397 18.06 23.76 -6.75
N PHE A 398 18.68 23.11 -5.78
CA PHE A 398 19.03 23.71 -4.49
C PHE A 398 20.52 23.58 -4.26
N THR A 399 21.20 24.68 -3.95
CA THR A 399 22.59 24.63 -3.53
C THR A 399 22.73 23.99 -2.16
N ASP A 400 23.91 23.44 -1.84
CA ASP A 400 24.18 22.88 -0.52
C ASP A 400 24.02 23.91 0.61
N SER A 401 24.34 25.20 0.33
CA SER A 401 24.12 26.31 1.25
C SER A 401 22.65 26.66 1.46
N ALA A 402 21.81 26.51 0.42
CA ALA A 402 20.37 26.68 0.55
C ALA A 402 19.75 25.58 1.45
N LEU A 403 20.12 24.32 1.21
CA LEU A 403 19.64 23.20 2.03
C LEU A 403 20.09 23.34 3.50
N SER A 404 21.33 23.83 3.73
CA SER A 404 21.81 24.12 5.08
C SER A 404 20.98 25.20 5.75
N GLU A 405 20.67 26.29 5.04
CA GLU A 405 19.89 27.42 5.59
C GLU A 405 18.45 26.99 5.91
N ILE A 406 17.81 26.20 5.05
CA ILE A 406 16.47 25.64 5.33
C ILE A 406 16.50 24.78 6.60
N ALA A 407 17.53 23.93 6.74
CA ALA A 407 17.71 23.06 7.89
C ALA A 407 17.94 23.84 9.19
N ASP A 408 18.78 24.86 9.16
CA ASP A 408 19.07 25.71 10.31
C ASP A 408 17.81 26.48 10.77
N LEU A 409 17.09 27.09 9.83
CA LEU A 409 15.83 27.77 10.11
C LEU A 409 14.76 26.80 10.67
N ALA A 410 14.65 25.60 10.12
CA ALA A 410 13.73 24.59 10.63
C ALA A 410 14.07 24.14 12.06
N ALA A 411 15.36 23.99 12.39
CA ALA A 411 15.82 23.65 13.73
C ALA A 411 15.49 24.77 14.72
N VAL A 412 15.78 26.03 14.37
CA VAL A 412 15.47 27.19 15.20
C VAL A 412 13.97 27.30 15.46
N VAL A 413 13.13 27.07 14.44
CA VAL A 413 11.67 27.14 14.64
C VAL A 413 11.20 26.00 15.53
N ASN A 414 11.71 24.79 15.37
CA ASN A 414 11.35 23.65 16.25
C ASN A 414 11.78 23.85 17.70
N GLU A 415 12.91 24.53 17.94
CA GLU A 415 13.37 24.88 19.29
C GLU A 415 12.49 25.95 19.94
N LYS A 416 12.11 26.96 19.17
CA LYS A 416 11.36 28.13 19.67
C LYS A 416 9.85 27.93 19.71
N THR A 417 9.32 26.96 18.95
CA THR A 417 7.89 26.67 18.86
C THR A 417 7.59 25.25 19.33
N GLU A 418 6.52 24.65 18.84
CA GLU A 418 6.26 23.23 19.05
C GLU A 418 7.19 22.38 18.17
N ASN A 419 7.89 21.44 18.80
CA ASN A 419 8.78 20.52 18.09
C ASN A 419 7.95 19.47 17.32
N ILE A 420 7.80 19.68 16.01
CA ILE A 420 7.12 18.76 15.10
C ILE A 420 8.10 17.97 14.23
N GLY A 421 9.39 18.02 14.55
CA GLY A 421 10.46 17.29 13.87
C GLY A 421 10.53 17.60 12.37
N ALA A 422 10.77 16.58 11.56
CA ALA A 422 10.91 16.71 10.11
C ALA A 422 9.64 17.20 9.38
N ARG A 423 8.46 17.19 10.03
CA ARG A 423 7.25 17.81 9.44
C ARG A 423 7.45 19.31 9.20
N ARG A 424 8.31 19.96 9.99
CA ARG A 424 8.67 21.36 9.78
C ARG A 424 9.28 21.63 8.41
N LEU A 425 10.07 20.68 7.89
CA LEU A 425 10.68 20.80 6.57
C LEU A 425 9.63 20.88 5.44
N HIS A 426 8.51 20.16 5.55
CA HIS A 426 7.41 20.30 4.59
C HIS A 426 6.85 21.71 4.58
N THR A 427 6.55 22.26 5.77
CA THR A 427 6.04 23.64 5.90
C THR A 427 7.02 24.67 5.34
N MET A 428 8.32 24.49 5.59
CA MET A 428 9.36 25.39 5.08
C MET A 428 9.48 25.31 3.55
N MET A 429 9.50 24.09 2.99
CA MET A 429 9.58 23.89 1.54
C MET A 429 8.33 24.41 0.81
N GLU A 430 7.15 24.15 1.36
CA GLU A 430 5.89 24.69 0.84
C GLU A 430 5.92 26.21 0.79
N ARG A 431 6.34 26.86 1.89
CA ARG A 431 6.43 28.31 1.94
C ARG A 431 7.47 28.89 0.99
N LEU A 432 8.63 28.22 0.87
CA LEU A 432 9.70 28.63 -0.03
C LEU A 432 9.26 28.61 -1.50
N LEU A 433 8.51 27.58 -1.87
CA LEU A 433 8.14 27.32 -3.26
C LEU A 433 6.72 27.79 -3.62
N GLN A 434 5.96 28.34 -2.67
CA GLN A 434 4.55 28.70 -2.84
C GLN A 434 4.29 29.58 -4.06
N GLU A 435 5.07 30.64 -4.26
CA GLU A 435 4.91 31.53 -5.41
C GLU A 435 5.25 30.83 -6.72
N LEU A 436 6.36 30.07 -6.72
CA LEU A 436 6.79 29.32 -7.89
C LEU A 436 5.77 28.25 -8.32
N LEU A 437 5.21 27.52 -7.35
CA LEU A 437 4.17 26.53 -7.59
C LEU A 437 2.87 27.15 -8.12
N PHE A 438 2.59 28.41 -7.76
CA PHE A 438 1.43 29.13 -8.25
C PHE A 438 1.65 29.68 -9.66
N GLU A 439 2.85 30.14 -9.99
CA GLU A 439 3.19 30.75 -11.27
C GLU A 439 3.50 29.73 -12.37
N ALA A 440 3.87 28.51 -12.02
CA ALA A 440 4.03 27.41 -12.98
C ALA A 440 2.64 26.86 -13.37
N PRO A 441 2.39 26.53 -14.64
CA PRO A 441 3.26 26.65 -15.82
C PRO A 441 3.20 27.99 -16.57
N ASP A 442 2.42 28.98 -16.09
CA ASP A 442 2.01 30.15 -16.88
C ASP A 442 3.16 31.13 -17.11
N SER A 443 3.86 31.53 -16.04
CA SER A 443 4.88 32.58 -16.08
C SER A 443 6.27 32.11 -15.69
N ALA A 444 6.41 31.01 -14.96
CA ALA A 444 7.70 30.47 -14.56
C ALA A 444 8.12 29.35 -15.50
N GLN A 445 9.23 29.52 -16.23
CA GLN A 445 9.84 28.52 -17.09
C GLN A 445 11.36 28.56 -16.98
N GLY A 446 12.01 27.42 -17.20
CA GLY A 446 13.47 27.33 -17.25
C GLY A 446 14.10 26.82 -15.97
N GLU A 447 15.38 27.13 -15.77
CA GLU A 447 16.17 26.67 -14.63
C GLU A 447 16.19 27.71 -13.51
N ILE A 448 15.81 27.30 -12.31
CA ILE A 448 15.83 28.13 -11.11
C ILE A 448 16.69 27.46 -10.05
N THR A 449 17.73 28.15 -9.61
CA THR A 449 18.61 27.64 -8.55
C THR A 449 18.40 28.46 -7.28
N PHE A 450 17.93 27.78 -6.22
CA PHE A 450 17.80 28.36 -4.90
C PHE A 450 19.16 28.39 -4.21
N ASP A 451 19.62 29.59 -3.86
CA ASP A 451 20.78 29.79 -3.03
C ASP A 451 20.40 30.20 -1.59
N ARG A 452 21.41 30.47 -0.76
CA ARG A 452 21.23 30.83 0.63
C ARG A 452 20.47 32.13 0.81
N GLU A 453 20.73 33.12 -0.05
CA GLU A 453 20.15 34.46 0.07
C GLU A 453 18.66 34.43 -0.27
N MET A 454 18.28 33.78 -1.35
CA MET A 454 16.87 33.54 -1.73
C MET A 454 16.08 32.80 -0.65
N VAL A 455 16.68 31.81 -0.02
CA VAL A 455 16.04 31.05 1.09
C VAL A 455 15.79 32.01 2.27
N ARG A 456 16.76 32.81 2.65
CA ARG A 456 16.62 33.80 3.75
C ARG A 456 15.54 34.82 3.45
N GLU A 457 15.59 35.43 2.28
CA GLU A 457 14.63 36.45 1.89
C GLU A 457 13.18 35.94 2.00
N LYS A 458 12.94 34.73 1.54
CA LYS A 458 11.59 34.12 1.53
C LYS A 458 11.17 33.56 2.88
N LEU A 459 12.06 32.96 3.66
CA LEU A 459 11.70 32.23 4.89
C LEU A 459 11.90 33.05 6.17
N GLU A 460 12.81 34.06 6.26
CA GLU A 460 12.97 34.82 7.48
C GLU A 460 11.69 35.57 7.94
N PRO A 461 10.90 36.20 7.04
CA PRO A 461 9.66 36.83 7.45
C PRO A 461 8.69 35.80 8.07
N PHE A 462 8.57 34.63 7.45
CA PHE A 462 7.72 33.53 7.93
C PHE A 462 8.17 33.03 9.31
N VAL A 463 9.46 32.87 9.53
CA VAL A 463 10.01 32.43 10.83
C VAL A 463 9.70 33.47 11.91
N ARG A 464 9.85 34.78 11.62
CA ARG A 464 9.51 35.88 12.54
C ARG A 464 8.02 35.91 12.88
N ASP A 465 7.16 35.69 11.91
CA ASP A 465 5.70 35.65 12.12
C ASP A 465 5.30 34.47 13.04
N LEU A 466 5.90 33.27 12.86
CA LEU A 466 5.68 32.11 13.73
C LEU A 466 6.14 32.39 15.19
N GLU A 467 7.26 33.11 15.37
CA GLU A 467 7.74 33.49 16.70
C GLU A 467 6.82 34.53 17.37
N THR A 468 6.25 35.43 16.58
CA THR A 468 5.40 36.53 17.08
C THR A 468 4.00 36.04 17.43
N SER A 469 3.44 35.14 16.62
CA SER A 469 2.09 34.54 16.84
C SER A 469 1.97 33.81 18.19
N ARG A 470 3.07 33.26 18.70
CA ARG A 470 3.10 32.60 20.02
C ARG A 470 3.17 33.58 21.20
N LYS A 471 3.59 34.83 20.98
CA LYS A 471 3.68 35.84 22.03
C LYS A 471 2.36 36.59 22.27
N VAL A 472 1.39 36.41 21.37
CA VAL A 472 0.08 37.05 21.40
C VAL A 472 -1.01 36.15 21.98
N LEU A 473 -0.74 34.87 22.20
CA LEU A 473 -1.59 33.89 22.89
C LEU A 473 -1.04 33.60 24.30
#